data_8119f2064e05de0cd0475c3d2d147a33
#
_entry.id   8119f2064e05de0cd0475c3d2d147a33
#
_cell.length_a   1.000
_cell.length_b   1.000
_cell.length_c   1.000
_cell.angle_alpha   90.00
_cell.angle_beta   90.00
_cell.angle_gamma   90.00
#
_symmetry.space_group_name_H-M   'P 1'
#
loop_
_entity.id
_entity.type
_entity.pdbx_description
1 polymer ?
#
loop_
_entity_poly.entity_id
_entity_poly.type
_entity_poly.pdbx_seq_one_letter_code
_entity_poly.pdbx_strand_id
1 'polypeptide(L)'
;MAKLLLVEDDPRIARFLQRGLEAEGYSVDVADNGEDGLELARTGEYPLVILDRMLPRLDGVKVCEALRRERPACLILMLTARDALQDKVAGLQAGADDYVTKPFAFDELLARLQALLRRGQRRQETDDEPTLQVGDLRLEPATRKAHRGEREIVLTLKEYLLLCYLMENAGKVLSRTRILNQVWGYGFDPGSKIVDVYIRYLRQKIDDGEEKPLIKTVRGFGYTISDE
;
A
#
# COMPACT_ATOMS: atom_id res chain seq x y z
N MET A 1 21.16 7.33 -3.91
CA MET A 1 20.67 6.06 -4.50
C MET A 1 19.78 5.38 -3.46
N ALA A 2 18.56 4.99 -3.83
CA ALA A 2 17.71 4.25 -2.90
C ALA A 2 18.19 2.78 -2.80
N LYS A 3 18.24 2.26 -1.58
CA LYS A 3 18.60 0.88 -1.29
C LYS A 3 17.32 0.05 -1.14
N LEU A 4 17.14 -0.97 -1.97
CA LEU A 4 15.96 -1.84 -2.00
C LEU A 4 16.27 -3.18 -1.36
N LEU A 5 15.27 -3.84 -0.80
CA LEU A 5 15.36 -5.24 -0.41
C LEU A 5 14.49 -6.07 -1.37
N LEU A 6 15.07 -7.12 -1.92
CA LEU A 6 14.39 -8.13 -2.73
C LEU A 6 14.35 -9.45 -1.97
N VAL A 7 13.15 -9.98 -1.72
CA VAL A 7 12.95 -11.28 -1.09
C VAL A 7 12.29 -12.20 -2.09
N GLU A 8 13.07 -13.12 -2.68
CA GLU A 8 12.67 -14.01 -3.78
C GLU A 8 13.50 -15.30 -3.71
N ASP A 9 12.86 -16.44 -3.68
CA ASP A 9 13.52 -17.74 -3.53
C ASP A 9 13.99 -18.37 -4.87
N ASP A 10 13.39 -17.98 -6.01
CA ASP A 10 13.92 -18.41 -7.33
C ASP A 10 15.16 -17.58 -7.68
N PRO A 11 16.36 -18.22 -7.73
CA PRO A 11 17.59 -17.50 -7.98
C PRO A 11 17.69 -16.89 -9.40
N ARG A 12 16.86 -17.36 -10.34
CA ARG A 12 16.81 -16.81 -11.72
C ARG A 12 16.04 -15.51 -11.72
N ILE A 13 14.90 -15.47 -11.01
CA ILE A 13 14.07 -14.26 -10.86
C ILE A 13 14.84 -13.23 -10.02
N ALA A 14 15.42 -13.64 -8.91
CA ALA A 14 16.21 -12.77 -8.05
C ALA A 14 17.36 -12.09 -8.80
N ARG A 15 18.17 -12.85 -9.55
CA ARG A 15 19.26 -12.29 -10.36
C ARG A 15 18.78 -11.39 -11.49
N PHE A 16 17.67 -11.75 -12.14
CA PHE A 16 17.07 -10.94 -13.20
C PHE A 16 16.62 -9.58 -12.64
N LEU A 17 15.89 -9.58 -11.55
CA LEU A 17 15.42 -8.36 -10.90
C LEU A 17 16.57 -7.53 -10.33
N GLN A 18 17.51 -8.16 -9.63
CA GLN A 18 18.69 -7.48 -9.09
C GLN A 18 19.44 -6.72 -10.16
N ARG A 19 19.84 -7.41 -11.25
CA ARG A 19 20.59 -6.78 -12.36
C ARG A 19 19.80 -5.67 -13.04
N GLY A 20 18.51 -5.86 -13.28
CA GLY A 20 17.66 -4.84 -13.88
C GLY A 20 17.55 -3.59 -13.00
N LEU A 21 17.33 -3.76 -11.71
CA LEU A 21 17.21 -2.66 -10.77
C LEU A 21 18.55 -1.95 -10.54
N GLU A 22 19.67 -2.69 -10.49
CA GLU A 22 21.01 -2.10 -10.42
C GLU A 22 21.35 -1.27 -11.67
N ALA A 23 20.94 -1.72 -12.87
CA ALA A 23 21.07 -0.96 -14.10
C ALA A 23 20.26 0.34 -14.09
N GLU A 24 19.15 0.39 -13.39
CA GLU A 24 18.31 1.57 -13.15
C GLU A 24 18.82 2.46 -11.99
N GLY A 25 19.98 2.12 -11.41
CA GLY A 25 20.64 2.94 -10.39
C GLY A 25 20.19 2.69 -8.97
N TYR A 26 19.54 1.56 -8.67
CA TYR A 26 19.22 1.15 -7.29
C TYR A 26 20.34 0.29 -6.70
N SER A 27 20.51 0.29 -5.39
CA SER A 27 21.25 -0.73 -4.67
C SER A 27 20.28 -1.80 -4.18
N VAL A 28 20.58 -3.08 -4.35
CA VAL A 28 19.64 -4.17 -4.07
C VAL A 28 20.29 -5.23 -3.18
N ASP A 29 19.79 -5.37 -1.95
CA ASP A 29 20.06 -6.54 -1.13
C ASP A 29 19.06 -7.64 -1.44
N VAL A 30 19.49 -8.90 -1.40
CA VAL A 30 18.67 -10.06 -1.74
C VAL A 30 18.61 -11.02 -0.57
N ALA A 31 17.41 -11.51 -0.26
CA ALA A 31 17.17 -12.66 0.61
C ALA A 31 16.42 -13.74 -0.18
N ASP A 32 16.71 -15.01 0.08
CA ASP A 32 16.12 -16.17 -0.61
C ASP A 32 15.01 -16.85 0.20
N ASN A 33 14.62 -16.30 1.33
CA ASN A 33 13.57 -16.81 2.20
C ASN A 33 12.96 -15.69 3.06
N GLY A 34 11.78 -15.96 3.62
CA GLY A 34 11.02 -14.95 4.36
C GLY A 34 11.61 -14.59 5.72
N GLU A 35 12.30 -15.50 6.41
CA GLU A 35 12.91 -15.22 7.71
C GLU A 35 14.08 -14.26 7.58
N ASP A 36 15.01 -14.56 6.67
CA ASP A 36 16.18 -13.72 6.40
C ASP A 36 15.75 -12.36 5.80
N GLY A 37 14.72 -12.38 4.93
CA GLY A 37 14.11 -11.16 4.40
C GLY A 37 13.53 -10.25 5.48
N LEU A 38 12.82 -10.82 6.44
CA LEU A 38 12.28 -10.06 7.58
C LEU A 38 13.39 -9.51 8.48
N GLU A 39 14.43 -10.29 8.75
CA GLU A 39 15.57 -9.86 9.56
C GLU A 39 16.34 -8.70 8.89
N LEU A 40 16.62 -8.82 7.59
CA LEU A 40 17.24 -7.72 6.84
C LEU A 40 16.35 -6.47 6.84
N ALA A 41 15.05 -6.63 6.65
CA ALA A 41 14.14 -5.51 6.65
C ALA A 41 14.03 -4.83 8.03
N ARG A 42 14.28 -5.53 9.13
CA ARG A 42 14.32 -4.97 10.50
C ARG A 42 15.58 -4.16 10.76
N THR A 43 16.71 -4.67 10.33
CA THR A 43 18.05 -4.11 10.64
C THR A 43 18.49 -3.07 9.63
N GLY A 44 18.01 -3.14 8.39
CA GLY A 44 18.38 -2.23 7.31
C GLY A 44 17.39 -1.08 7.08
N GLU A 45 17.86 -0.03 6.43
CA GLU A 45 17.04 1.11 6.02
C GLU A 45 16.63 0.95 4.55
N TYR A 46 15.54 0.21 4.31
CA TYR A 46 14.98 0.02 2.98
C TYR A 46 13.69 0.85 2.85
N PRO A 47 13.64 1.83 1.92
CA PRO A 47 12.41 2.57 1.63
C PRO A 47 11.35 1.69 0.96
N LEU A 48 11.79 0.62 0.26
CA LEU A 48 10.89 -0.31 -0.40
C LEU A 48 11.44 -1.75 -0.36
N VAL A 49 10.54 -2.68 -0.07
CA VAL A 49 10.77 -4.13 -0.13
C VAL A 49 9.97 -4.72 -1.30
N ILE A 50 10.64 -5.45 -2.19
CA ILE A 50 10.02 -6.31 -3.20
C ILE A 50 9.94 -7.69 -2.57
N LEU A 51 8.74 -8.25 -2.44
CA LEU A 51 8.49 -9.41 -1.62
C LEU A 51 7.72 -10.48 -2.40
N ASP A 52 8.33 -11.63 -2.63
CA ASP A 52 7.55 -12.76 -3.13
C ASP A 52 6.59 -13.26 -2.06
N ARG A 53 5.40 -13.65 -2.49
CA ARG A 53 4.42 -14.26 -1.63
C ARG A 53 4.80 -15.67 -1.21
N MET A 54 5.27 -16.47 -2.16
CA MET A 54 5.55 -17.91 -1.96
C MET A 54 7.01 -18.11 -1.55
N LEU A 55 7.33 -17.84 -0.28
CA LEU A 55 8.68 -17.96 0.24
C LEU A 55 8.81 -19.19 1.15
N PRO A 56 9.97 -19.84 1.18
CA PRO A 56 10.27 -20.87 2.15
C PRO A 56 10.48 -20.26 3.55
N ARG A 57 10.39 -21.09 4.58
CA ARG A 57 10.50 -20.78 6.02
C ARG A 57 9.38 -19.87 6.52
N LEU A 58 9.25 -18.65 6.03
CA LEU A 58 8.20 -17.71 6.39
C LEU A 58 7.50 -17.18 5.14
N ASP A 59 6.20 -17.43 5.03
CA ASP A 59 5.36 -16.96 3.91
C ASP A 59 5.38 -15.44 3.79
N GLY A 60 5.44 -14.93 2.54
CA GLY A 60 5.54 -13.50 2.27
C GLY A 60 4.38 -12.66 2.83
N VAL A 61 3.18 -13.24 2.97
CA VAL A 61 2.04 -12.55 3.61
C VAL A 61 2.36 -12.29 5.08
N LYS A 62 2.93 -13.26 5.79
CA LYS A 62 3.33 -13.11 7.19
C LYS A 62 4.48 -12.11 7.36
N VAL A 63 5.44 -12.12 6.42
CA VAL A 63 6.51 -11.09 6.36
C VAL A 63 5.90 -9.70 6.21
N CYS A 64 4.95 -9.54 5.28
CA CYS A 64 4.25 -8.28 5.05
C CYS A 64 3.51 -7.80 6.31
N GLU A 65 2.75 -8.67 6.97
CA GLU A 65 2.04 -8.36 8.22
C GLU A 65 2.98 -7.94 9.35
N ALA A 66 4.12 -8.63 9.48
CA ALA A 66 5.15 -8.27 10.48
C ALA A 66 5.75 -6.89 10.18
N LEU A 67 6.13 -6.63 8.91
CA LEU A 67 6.67 -5.34 8.50
C LEU A 67 5.67 -4.20 8.70
N ARG A 68 4.37 -4.43 8.47
CA ARG A 68 3.36 -3.40 8.71
C ARG A 68 3.23 -3.01 10.17
N ARG A 69 3.40 -3.96 11.09
CA ARG A 69 3.38 -3.67 12.54
C ARG A 69 4.63 -2.94 13.01
N GLU A 70 5.79 -3.36 12.49
CA GLU A 70 7.08 -2.90 12.97
C GLU A 70 7.60 -1.66 12.21
N ARG A 71 7.31 -1.56 10.90
CA ARG A 71 7.79 -0.51 9.99
C ARG A 71 6.66 -0.02 9.07
N PRO A 72 5.64 0.64 9.57
CA PRO A 72 4.45 1.04 8.80
C PRO A 72 4.77 1.96 7.62
N ALA A 73 5.87 2.70 7.65
CA ALA A 73 6.30 3.59 6.57
C ALA A 73 7.06 2.88 5.43
N CYS A 74 7.53 1.64 5.63
CA CYS A 74 8.22 0.87 4.61
C CYS A 74 7.25 0.50 3.48
N LEU A 75 7.63 0.78 2.22
CA LEU A 75 6.81 0.42 1.07
C LEU A 75 7.01 -1.06 0.73
N ILE A 76 5.92 -1.76 0.41
CA ILE A 76 5.96 -3.19 0.05
C ILE A 76 5.30 -3.39 -1.31
N LEU A 77 6.09 -3.85 -2.28
CA LEU A 77 5.64 -4.33 -3.59
C LEU A 77 5.64 -5.86 -3.58
N MET A 78 4.46 -6.46 -3.58
CA MET A 78 4.34 -7.92 -3.53
C MET A 78 4.36 -8.55 -4.92
N LEU A 79 5.15 -9.63 -5.09
CA LEU A 79 5.09 -10.49 -6.26
C LEU A 79 4.15 -11.65 -5.98
N THR A 80 3.23 -11.96 -6.91
CA THR A 80 2.21 -13.00 -6.71
C THR A 80 1.95 -13.81 -7.97
N ALA A 81 1.53 -15.06 -7.84
CA ALA A 81 1.13 -15.88 -8.97
C ALA A 81 -0.20 -15.41 -9.58
N ARG A 82 -0.41 -15.70 -10.87
CA ARG A 82 -1.54 -15.19 -11.68
C ARG A 82 -2.92 -15.71 -11.24
N ASP A 83 -2.99 -16.89 -10.63
CA ASP A 83 -4.24 -17.66 -10.50
C ASP A 83 -5.05 -17.45 -9.22
N ALA A 84 -4.64 -16.52 -8.37
CA ALA A 84 -5.30 -16.34 -7.09
C ALA A 84 -5.90 -14.95 -6.92
N LEU A 85 -7.14 -14.75 -7.37
CA LEU A 85 -7.96 -13.58 -6.98
C LEU A 85 -8.05 -13.50 -5.44
N GLN A 86 -8.13 -14.65 -4.77
CA GLN A 86 -8.07 -14.76 -3.31
C GLN A 86 -6.68 -14.37 -2.76
N ASP A 87 -5.63 -14.66 -3.50
CA ASP A 87 -4.24 -14.36 -3.14
C ASP A 87 -3.90 -12.87 -3.26
N LYS A 88 -4.46 -12.19 -4.28
CA LYS A 88 -4.36 -10.72 -4.41
C LYS A 88 -5.06 -10.02 -3.24
N VAL A 89 -6.21 -10.53 -2.84
CA VAL A 89 -6.96 -10.02 -1.68
C VAL A 89 -6.18 -10.27 -0.39
N ALA A 90 -5.59 -11.45 -0.19
CA ALA A 90 -4.82 -11.79 1.01
C ALA A 90 -3.54 -10.94 1.13
N GLY A 91 -2.78 -10.73 0.04
CA GLY A 91 -1.58 -9.88 0.05
C GLY A 91 -1.88 -8.41 0.34
N LEU A 92 -2.99 -7.90 -0.21
CA LEU A 92 -3.48 -6.56 0.09
C LEU A 92 -4.04 -6.45 1.51
N GLN A 93 -4.65 -7.53 2.04
CA GLN A 93 -5.09 -7.66 3.44
C GLN A 93 -3.90 -7.60 4.40
N ALA A 94 -2.77 -8.19 4.03
CA ALA A 94 -1.52 -8.13 4.78
C ALA A 94 -0.87 -6.73 4.80
N GLY A 95 -1.39 -5.78 4.01
CA GLY A 95 -0.92 -4.39 3.99
C GLY A 95 0.12 -4.08 2.92
N ALA A 96 0.25 -4.86 1.85
CA ALA A 96 1.10 -4.50 0.71
C ALA A 96 0.61 -3.22 0.04
N ASP A 97 1.55 -2.38 -0.44
CA ASP A 97 1.23 -1.10 -1.08
C ASP A 97 0.86 -1.27 -2.55
N ASP A 98 1.43 -2.25 -3.23
CA ASP A 98 1.07 -2.67 -4.58
C ASP A 98 1.49 -4.13 -4.82
N TYR A 99 1.09 -4.71 -5.95
CA TYR A 99 1.51 -6.06 -6.33
C TYR A 99 1.77 -6.16 -7.84
N VAL A 100 2.58 -7.15 -8.20
CA VAL A 100 2.86 -7.53 -9.58
C VAL A 100 2.60 -9.02 -9.75
N THR A 101 1.88 -9.42 -10.81
CA THR A 101 1.55 -10.82 -11.04
C THR A 101 2.59 -11.50 -11.93
N LYS A 102 3.15 -12.63 -11.46
CA LYS A 102 4.02 -13.50 -12.25
C LYS A 102 3.21 -14.26 -13.32
N PRO A 103 3.66 -14.34 -14.59
CA PRO A 103 4.85 -13.69 -15.13
C PRO A 103 4.62 -12.21 -15.40
N PHE A 104 5.63 -11.39 -15.20
CA PHE A 104 5.58 -9.94 -15.40
C PHE A 104 6.68 -9.45 -16.35
N ALA A 105 6.45 -8.30 -16.98
CA ALA A 105 7.49 -7.56 -17.67
C ALA A 105 8.29 -6.73 -16.64
N PHE A 106 9.62 -6.63 -16.84
CA PHE A 106 10.46 -5.80 -15.96
C PHE A 106 9.99 -4.34 -15.93
N ASP A 107 9.61 -3.79 -17.09
CA ASP A 107 9.12 -2.41 -17.20
C ASP A 107 7.85 -2.16 -16.38
N GLU A 108 6.96 -3.14 -16.25
CA GLU A 108 5.78 -3.04 -15.39
C GLU A 108 6.18 -2.96 -13.91
N LEU A 109 7.09 -3.84 -13.48
CA LEU A 109 7.58 -3.83 -12.10
C LEU A 109 8.30 -2.52 -11.80
N LEU A 110 9.17 -2.05 -12.70
CA LEU A 110 9.92 -0.81 -12.55
C LEU A 110 8.99 0.41 -12.46
N ALA A 111 7.98 0.49 -13.33
CA ALA A 111 7.01 1.58 -13.31
C ALA A 111 6.22 1.65 -11.98
N ARG A 112 5.82 0.50 -11.43
CA ARG A 112 5.13 0.42 -10.13
C ARG A 112 6.05 0.79 -8.98
N LEU A 113 7.27 0.27 -8.97
CA LEU A 113 8.30 0.59 -7.99
C LEU A 113 8.58 2.10 -7.95
N GLN A 114 8.83 2.71 -9.13
CA GLN A 114 9.06 4.15 -9.24
C GLN A 114 7.85 4.98 -8.78
N ALA A 115 6.63 4.53 -9.11
CA ALA A 115 5.41 5.18 -8.64
C ALA A 115 5.29 5.14 -7.11
N LEU A 116 5.64 4.01 -6.47
CA LEU A 116 5.65 3.89 -5.01
C LEU A 116 6.71 4.81 -4.39
N LEU A 117 7.96 4.77 -4.86
CA LEU A 117 9.05 5.60 -4.35
C LEU A 117 8.75 7.09 -4.50
N ARG A 118 8.26 7.54 -5.66
CA ARG A 118 7.88 8.94 -5.90
C ARG A 118 6.78 9.40 -4.94
N ARG A 119 5.78 8.57 -4.68
CA ARG A 119 4.74 8.86 -3.68
C ARG A 119 5.32 8.92 -2.27
N GLY A 120 6.33 8.11 -1.97
CA GLY A 120 7.08 8.17 -0.71
C GLY A 120 7.87 9.49 -0.55
N GLN A 121 8.49 10.00 -1.63
CA GLN A 121 9.34 11.20 -1.62
C GLN A 121 8.55 12.53 -1.64
N ARG A 122 7.49 12.66 -2.45
CA ARG A 122 6.63 13.86 -2.49
C ARG A 122 6.08 14.26 -1.12
N ARG A 123 6.14 13.39 -0.15
CA ARG A 123 5.64 13.57 1.22
C ARG A 123 6.65 14.17 2.19
N GLN A 124 7.93 14.30 1.80
CA GLN A 124 8.93 14.99 2.60
C GLN A 124 9.01 16.50 2.30
N GLU A 125 8.34 16.94 1.20
CA GLU A 125 8.43 18.32 0.71
C GLU A 125 7.19 19.19 1.04
N THR A 126 6.16 18.64 1.70
CA THR A 126 4.89 19.36 1.97
C THR A 126 4.65 19.54 3.47
N ASP A 127 5.53 20.30 4.14
CA ASP A 127 5.28 20.75 5.53
C ASP A 127 4.11 21.75 5.64
N ASP A 128 3.56 22.23 4.51
CA ASP A 128 2.51 23.27 4.43
C ASP A 128 1.14 22.75 3.95
N GLU A 129 0.91 21.43 3.78
CA GLU A 129 -0.43 20.95 3.41
C GLU A 129 -1.40 21.08 4.58
N PRO A 130 -2.57 21.72 4.37
CA PRO A 130 -3.53 21.92 5.44
C PRO A 130 -4.08 20.59 5.96
N THR A 131 -4.25 20.48 7.27
CA THR A 131 -4.93 19.36 7.91
C THR A 131 -6.32 19.18 7.32
N LEU A 132 -6.61 17.99 6.81
CA LEU A 132 -7.95 17.64 6.34
C LEU A 132 -8.83 17.27 7.53
N GLN A 133 -10.08 17.76 7.56
CA GLN A 133 -11.02 17.45 8.63
C GLN A 133 -12.43 17.18 8.11
N VAL A 134 -13.06 16.12 8.62
CA VAL A 134 -14.47 15.79 8.39
C VAL A 134 -15.06 15.30 9.72
N GLY A 135 -15.95 16.09 10.30
CA GLY A 135 -16.42 15.86 11.67
C GLY A 135 -15.26 15.88 12.66
N ASP A 136 -15.12 14.82 13.45
CA ASP A 136 -14.02 14.60 14.40
C ASP A 136 -12.84 13.80 13.83
N LEU A 137 -12.90 13.43 12.56
CA LEU A 137 -11.78 12.79 11.84
C LEU A 137 -10.83 13.86 11.31
N ARG A 138 -9.56 13.79 11.72
CA ARG A 138 -8.47 14.63 11.24
C ARG A 138 -7.43 13.80 10.54
N LEU A 139 -6.87 14.32 9.46
CA LEU A 139 -5.77 13.72 8.72
C LEU A 139 -4.69 14.77 8.52
N GLU A 140 -3.51 14.51 9.05
CA GLU A 140 -2.34 15.36 8.96
C GLU A 140 -1.46 14.86 7.81
N PRO A 141 -1.39 15.56 6.67
CA PRO A 141 -0.60 15.12 5.53
C PRO A 141 0.91 15.03 5.83
N ALA A 142 1.46 15.98 6.56
CA ALA A 142 2.88 16.03 6.91
C ALA A 142 3.34 14.80 7.73
N THR A 143 2.56 14.37 8.72
CA THR A 143 2.89 13.23 9.59
C THR A 143 2.28 11.91 9.13
N ARG A 144 1.34 11.94 8.18
CA ARG A 144 0.49 10.82 7.74
C ARG A 144 -0.34 10.21 8.86
N LYS A 145 -0.59 10.96 9.90
CA LYS A 145 -1.39 10.53 11.02
C LYS A 145 -2.85 10.88 10.78
N ALA A 146 -3.71 9.94 11.11
CA ALA A 146 -5.14 10.17 11.20
C ALA A 146 -5.57 10.05 12.65
N HIS A 147 -6.54 10.88 13.05
CA HIS A 147 -7.12 10.85 14.38
C HIS A 147 -8.63 10.88 14.26
N ARG A 148 -9.31 10.05 15.03
CA ARG A 148 -10.76 10.11 15.25
C ARG A 148 -10.99 10.57 16.69
N GLY A 149 -11.37 11.84 16.89
CA GLY A 149 -11.31 12.48 18.20
C GLY A 149 -9.86 12.44 18.74
N GLU A 150 -9.67 11.78 19.89
CA GLU A 150 -8.35 11.59 20.53
C GLU A 150 -7.64 10.28 20.11
N ARG A 151 -8.31 9.42 19.34
CA ARG A 151 -7.79 8.11 18.95
C ARG A 151 -6.91 8.22 17.71
N GLU A 152 -5.61 7.93 17.85
CA GLU A 152 -4.70 7.83 16.70
C GLU A 152 -5.00 6.57 15.87
N ILE A 153 -5.01 6.72 14.55
CA ILE A 153 -5.29 5.67 13.58
C ILE A 153 -4.05 5.45 12.71
N VAL A 154 -3.48 4.25 12.81
CA VAL A 154 -2.36 3.83 11.97
C VAL A 154 -2.87 3.36 10.61
N LEU A 155 -2.44 4.02 9.54
CA LEU A 155 -2.82 3.73 8.16
C LEU A 155 -1.65 3.18 7.35
N THR A 156 -1.92 2.21 6.49
CA THR A 156 -1.00 1.86 5.41
C THR A 156 -0.97 2.97 4.36
N LEU A 157 0.01 2.94 3.46
CA LEU A 157 0.08 3.96 2.39
C LEU A 157 -1.20 4.05 1.55
N LYS A 158 -1.78 2.89 1.18
CA LYS A 158 -3.00 2.88 0.35
C LYS A 158 -4.25 3.33 1.10
N GLU A 159 -4.36 2.97 2.37
CA GLU A 159 -5.45 3.47 3.23
C GLU A 159 -5.35 4.98 3.40
N TYR A 160 -4.15 5.48 3.64
CA TYR A 160 -3.90 6.92 3.74
C TYR A 160 -4.26 7.64 2.43
N LEU A 161 -3.78 7.16 1.27
CA LEU A 161 -4.11 7.76 -0.03
C LEU A 161 -5.60 7.76 -0.32
N LEU A 162 -6.28 6.66 0.01
CA LEU A 162 -7.73 6.57 -0.16
C LEU A 162 -8.45 7.54 0.77
N LEU A 163 -8.02 7.63 2.03
CA LEU A 163 -8.61 8.55 3.00
C LEU A 163 -8.40 10.01 2.60
N CYS A 164 -7.17 10.40 2.20
CA CYS A 164 -6.89 11.73 1.64
C CYS A 164 -7.87 12.08 0.53
N TYR A 165 -7.97 11.18 -0.46
CA TYR A 165 -8.82 11.43 -1.62
C TYR A 165 -10.30 11.55 -1.28
N LEU A 166 -10.79 10.74 -0.33
CA LEU A 166 -12.16 10.86 0.17
C LEU A 166 -12.37 12.20 0.89
N MET A 167 -11.45 12.60 1.77
CA MET A 167 -11.57 13.83 2.58
C MET A 167 -11.42 15.10 1.73
N GLU A 168 -10.52 15.13 0.74
CA GLU A 168 -10.44 16.23 -0.26
C GLU A 168 -11.72 16.41 -1.06
N ASN A 169 -12.52 15.37 -1.17
CA ASN A 169 -13.80 15.37 -1.87
C ASN A 169 -14.98 15.14 -0.91
N ALA A 170 -14.87 15.59 0.33
CA ALA A 170 -15.91 15.43 1.33
C ALA A 170 -17.28 15.91 0.81
N GLY A 171 -18.33 15.17 1.11
CA GLY A 171 -19.71 15.42 0.65
C GLY A 171 -19.99 15.02 -0.80
N LYS A 172 -18.96 14.68 -1.62
CA LYS A 172 -19.14 14.25 -3.01
C LYS A 172 -19.14 12.72 -3.12
N VAL A 173 -19.98 12.20 -4.03
CA VAL A 173 -19.99 10.77 -4.34
C VAL A 173 -18.87 10.46 -5.35
N LEU A 174 -17.96 9.57 -4.97
CA LEU A 174 -16.86 9.12 -5.79
C LEU A 174 -17.14 7.71 -6.32
N SER A 175 -17.12 7.54 -7.64
CA SER A 175 -17.29 6.21 -8.23
C SER A 175 -16.08 5.33 -7.97
N ARG A 176 -16.28 4.00 -7.96
CA ARG A 176 -15.20 3.01 -7.80
C ARG A 176 -14.08 3.19 -8.80
N THR A 177 -14.42 3.43 -10.07
CA THR A 177 -13.44 3.67 -11.14
C THR A 177 -12.62 4.93 -10.87
N ARG A 178 -13.26 6.01 -10.40
CA ARG A 178 -12.57 7.25 -10.08
C ARG A 178 -11.62 7.10 -8.90
N ILE A 179 -12.06 6.40 -7.85
CA ILE A 179 -11.22 6.07 -6.69
C ILE A 179 -10.05 5.18 -7.13
N LEU A 180 -10.32 4.14 -7.93
CA LEU A 180 -9.31 3.22 -8.44
C LEU A 180 -8.21 3.97 -9.20
N ASN A 181 -8.59 4.80 -10.17
CA ASN A 181 -7.64 5.54 -11.00
C ASN A 181 -6.80 6.52 -10.18
N GLN A 182 -7.38 7.18 -9.17
CA GLN A 182 -6.66 8.15 -8.34
C GLN A 182 -5.70 7.49 -7.36
N VAL A 183 -6.12 6.43 -6.70
CA VAL A 183 -5.35 5.78 -5.63
C VAL A 183 -4.37 4.73 -6.16
N TRP A 184 -4.72 4.01 -7.24
CA TRP A 184 -3.90 2.95 -7.82
C TRP A 184 -3.27 3.30 -9.17
N GLY A 185 -3.80 4.27 -9.90
CA GLY A 185 -3.30 4.75 -11.19
C GLY A 185 -3.97 4.10 -12.39
N TYR A 186 -3.79 4.70 -13.58
CA TYR A 186 -4.34 4.20 -14.83
C TYR A 186 -3.68 2.87 -15.22
N GLY A 187 -4.46 1.95 -15.77
CA GLY A 187 -4.00 0.62 -16.20
C GLY A 187 -4.05 -0.44 -15.12
N PHE A 188 -4.47 -0.09 -13.92
CA PHE A 188 -4.71 -1.05 -12.85
C PHE A 188 -6.12 -1.65 -13.00
N ASP A 189 -6.22 -2.89 -13.48
CA ASP A 189 -7.46 -3.67 -13.46
C ASP A 189 -7.33 -4.86 -12.48
N PRO A 190 -7.72 -4.68 -11.22
CA PRO A 190 -7.63 -5.73 -10.21
C PRO A 190 -8.86 -6.64 -10.16
N GLY A 191 -9.74 -6.61 -11.17
CA GLY A 191 -11.02 -7.29 -11.06
C GLY A 191 -11.91 -6.69 -9.97
N SER A 192 -12.11 -5.40 -10.01
CA SER A 192 -13.23 -4.59 -9.46
C SER A 192 -13.47 -4.52 -7.94
N LYS A 193 -12.93 -5.40 -7.08
CA LYS A 193 -13.29 -5.38 -5.64
C LYS A 193 -12.28 -4.72 -4.71
N ILE A 194 -11.15 -4.24 -5.22
CA ILE A 194 -10.08 -3.68 -4.37
C ILE A 194 -10.55 -2.44 -3.60
N VAL A 195 -11.29 -1.56 -4.26
CA VAL A 195 -11.84 -0.36 -3.62
C VAL A 195 -12.74 -0.75 -2.45
N ASP A 196 -13.64 -1.74 -2.65
CA ASP A 196 -14.56 -2.20 -1.62
C ASP A 196 -13.82 -2.80 -0.41
N VAL A 197 -12.70 -3.51 -0.67
CA VAL A 197 -11.84 -4.07 0.37
C VAL A 197 -11.19 -2.97 1.21
N TYR A 198 -10.59 -1.97 0.56
CA TYR A 198 -9.92 -0.87 1.28
C TYR A 198 -10.91 0.07 1.98
N ILE A 199 -12.11 0.28 1.44
CA ILE A 199 -13.19 0.96 2.14
C ILE A 199 -13.59 0.19 3.40
N ARG A 200 -13.66 -1.15 3.35
CA ARG A 200 -13.93 -1.97 4.54
C ARG A 200 -12.84 -1.79 5.60
N TYR A 201 -11.54 -1.77 5.21
CA TYR A 201 -10.44 -1.55 6.16
C TYR A 201 -10.47 -0.17 6.78
N LEU A 202 -10.71 0.86 5.98
CA LEU A 202 -10.87 2.21 6.51
C LEU A 202 -12.03 2.28 7.51
N ARG A 203 -13.18 1.67 7.20
CA ARG A 203 -14.31 1.63 8.12
C ARG A 203 -13.97 0.92 9.43
N GLN A 204 -13.26 -0.20 9.38
CA GLN A 204 -12.81 -0.90 10.59
C GLN A 204 -11.89 -0.04 11.47
N LYS A 205 -11.08 0.84 10.85
CA LYS A 205 -10.16 1.72 11.57
C LYS A 205 -10.80 3.03 12.02
N ILE A 206 -11.70 3.57 11.24
CA ILE A 206 -12.25 4.92 11.41
C ILE A 206 -13.63 4.87 12.08
N ASP A 207 -14.51 3.97 11.62
CA ASP A 207 -15.93 3.96 11.99
C ASP A 207 -16.29 2.89 13.04
N ASP A 208 -15.37 1.95 13.36
CA ASP A 208 -15.64 0.89 14.33
C ASP A 208 -15.74 1.46 15.75
N GLY A 209 -16.86 1.18 16.42
CA GLY A 209 -17.16 1.71 17.73
C GLY A 209 -17.69 3.15 17.75
N GLU A 210 -17.85 3.80 16.61
CA GLU A 210 -18.34 5.18 16.52
C GLU A 210 -19.86 5.23 16.30
N GLU A 211 -20.53 6.15 16.97
CA GLU A 211 -21.98 6.34 16.80
C GLU A 211 -22.36 6.84 15.40
N LYS A 212 -21.48 7.62 14.78
CA LYS A 212 -21.68 8.21 13.44
C LYS A 212 -20.60 7.74 12.47
N PRO A 213 -20.88 6.74 11.61
CA PRO A 213 -19.95 6.35 10.56
C PRO A 213 -19.84 7.46 9.51
N LEU A 214 -18.60 7.86 9.19
CA LEU A 214 -18.32 8.92 8.22
C LEU A 214 -18.26 8.39 6.78
N ILE A 215 -17.77 7.16 6.57
CA ILE A 215 -17.63 6.59 5.24
C ILE A 215 -18.93 5.90 4.83
N LYS A 216 -19.65 6.49 3.88
CA LYS A 216 -20.98 6.02 3.44
C LYS A 216 -20.93 5.37 2.07
N THR A 217 -21.80 4.38 1.86
CA THR A 217 -22.01 3.75 0.53
C THR A 217 -23.22 4.38 -0.14
N VAL A 218 -23.02 4.94 -1.32
CA VAL A 218 -24.12 5.37 -2.17
C VAL A 218 -24.38 4.26 -3.20
N ARG A 219 -25.45 3.49 -2.95
CA ARG A 219 -25.76 2.28 -3.77
C ARG A 219 -25.83 2.62 -5.25
N GLY A 220 -25.14 1.85 -6.08
CA GLY A 220 -25.08 2.02 -7.53
C GLY A 220 -24.09 3.11 -7.99
N PHE A 221 -23.61 4.00 -7.13
CA PHE A 221 -22.73 5.12 -7.49
C PHE A 221 -21.32 5.03 -6.94
N GLY A 222 -21.14 4.65 -5.68
CA GLY A 222 -19.80 4.57 -5.08
C GLY A 222 -19.79 4.88 -3.59
N TYR A 223 -18.84 5.72 -3.17
CA TYR A 223 -18.59 6.07 -1.78
C TYR A 223 -18.47 7.57 -1.57
N THR A 224 -18.79 8.01 -0.38
CA THR A 224 -18.58 9.39 0.08
C THR A 224 -18.13 9.38 1.54
N ILE A 225 -17.49 10.46 1.97
CA ILE A 225 -17.21 10.74 3.38
C ILE A 225 -17.95 12.03 3.77
N SER A 226 -18.69 12.00 4.87
CA SER A 226 -19.40 13.16 5.42
C SER A 226 -19.78 12.91 6.87
N ASP A 227 -19.96 13.98 7.63
CA ASP A 227 -20.43 14.00 9.02
C ASP A 227 -21.94 14.30 9.17
N GLU A 228 -22.64 14.41 8.03
CA GLU A 228 -24.10 14.60 7.95
C GLU A 228 -24.87 13.29 8.12
#